data_65dfecc6216061efb9a506af70bf658d
#
_entry.id   65dfecc6216061efb9a506af70bf658d
#
_cell.length_a   1.000
_cell.length_b   1.000
_cell.length_c   1.000
_cell.angle_alpha   90.00
_cell.angle_beta   90.00
_cell.angle_gamma   90.00
#
_symmetry.space_group_name_H-M   'P 1'
#
loop_
_entity.id
_entity.type
_entity.pdbx_description
1 polymer ?
#
loop_
_entity_poly.entity_id
_entity_poly.type
_entity_poly.pdbx_seq_one_letter_code
_entity_poly.pdbx_strand_id
1 'polypeptide(L)'
;MNPLTISQVAVRQDANGRYCLNDLHRAAMARGTATISQRPGTFMKRPETAALVSAIKKRCTGQCIDPVWTVKGGPQAEQGTFVSKTLVIAYAMWIDADFHLDVIEAFDSMQTASLGLWQQLQAAIAQEVESKVRASFGSYLMLERKKEKAPLLARIESLNAEIQPALPLH
;
A
#
# COMPACT_ATOMS: atom_id res chain seq x y z
N MET A 1 1.38 1.68 6.55
CA MET A 1 2.15 2.45 5.55
C MET A 1 3.62 2.32 5.90
N ASN A 2 4.47 1.91 4.96
CA ASN A 2 5.91 1.89 5.21
C ASN A 2 6.41 3.33 5.29
N PRO A 3 7.08 3.74 6.36
CA PRO A 3 7.61 5.09 6.49
C PRO A 3 8.71 5.32 5.43
N LEU A 4 8.74 6.52 4.86
CA LEU A 4 9.86 6.94 4.01
C LEU A 4 11.13 6.95 4.87
N THR A 5 12.12 6.13 4.53
CA THR A 5 13.39 6.06 5.26
C THR A 5 14.52 6.48 4.34
N ILE A 6 15.32 7.46 4.78
CA ILE A 6 16.46 8.00 4.03
C ILE A 6 17.67 8.00 4.97
N SER A 7 18.77 7.39 4.56
CA SER A 7 19.99 7.27 5.38
C SER A 7 19.71 6.78 6.81
N GLN A 8 18.86 5.73 6.96
CA GLN A 8 18.42 5.14 8.23
C GLN A 8 17.56 6.06 9.12
N VAL A 9 17.17 7.23 8.66
CA VAL A 9 16.26 8.14 9.35
C VAL A 9 14.85 7.99 8.78
N ALA A 10 13.90 7.62 9.63
CA ALA A 10 12.49 7.61 9.26
C ALA A 10 11.96 9.04 9.18
N VAL A 11 11.40 9.41 8.01
CA VAL A 11 10.79 10.72 7.77
C VAL A 11 9.31 10.64 8.14
N ARG A 12 8.90 11.40 9.15
CA ARG A 12 7.51 11.45 9.62
C ARG A 12 6.60 12.03 8.53
N GLN A 13 5.38 11.50 8.51
CA GLN A 13 4.28 12.02 7.71
C GLN A 13 3.15 12.53 8.61
N ASP A 14 2.48 13.60 8.20
CA ASP A 14 1.24 14.01 8.85
C ASP A 14 0.01 13.26 8.29
N ALA A 15 -1.17 13.50 8.87
CA ALA A 15 -2.43 12.90 8.46
C ALA A 15 -2.82 13.21 6.98
N ASN A 16 -2.24 14.25 6.39
CA ASN A 16 -2.49 14.68 5.02
C ASN A 16 -1.43 14.18 4.02
N GLY A 17 -0.51 13.29 4.45
CA GLY A 17 0.53 12.72 3.60
C GLY A 17 1.70 13.67 3.30
N ARG A 18 1.84 14.78 4.04
CA ARG A 18 2.99 15.68 3.92
C ARG A 18 4.15 15.17 4.77
N TYR A 19 5.38 15.39 4.33
CA TYR A 19 6.61 14.88 4.93
C TYR A 19 7.33 15.95 5.76
N CYS A 20 7.92 15.55 6.89
CA CYS A 20 8.63 16.44 7.79
C CYS A 20 10.03 16.81 7.25
N LEU A 21 10.24 18.08 6.86
CA LEU A 21 11.54 18.57 6.40
C LEU A 21 12.61 18.54 7.49
N ASN A 22 12.23 18.63 8.76
CA ASN A 22 13.20 18.58 9.86
C ASN A 22 13.87 17.19 9.95
N ASP A 23 13.10 16.13 9.70
CA ASP A 23 13.64 14.77 9.68
C ASP A 23 14.52 14.55 8.45
N LEU A 24 14.12 15.10 7.30
CA LEU A 24 14.90 15.07 6.08
C LEU A 24 16.25 15.80 6.25
N HIS A 25 16.23 16.97 6.89
CA HIS A 25 17.46 17.70 7.22
C HIS A 25 18.38 16.89 8.14
N ARG A 26 17.79 16.21 9.15
CA ARG A 26 18.55 15.32 10.05
C ARG A 26 19.18 14.14 9.29
N ALA A 27 18.49 13.56 8.33
CA ALA A 27 19.03 12.52 7.45
C ALA A 27 20.21 13.03 6.62
N ALA A 28 20.09 14.21 6.02
CA ALA A 28 21.16 14.85 5.25
C ALA A 28 22.38 15.22 6.13
N MET A 29 22.15 15.69 7.34
CA MET A 29 23.21 15.96 8.31
C MET A 29 23.94 14.68 8.75
N ALA A 30 23.21 13.59 9.00
CA ALA A 30 23.78 12.29 9.35
C ALA A 30 24.65 11.71 8.22
N ARG A 31 24.31 11.99 6.97
CA ARG A 31 25.11 11.62 5.79
C ARG A 31 26.34 12.57 5.57
N GLY A 32 26.35 13.73 6.20
CA GLY A 32 27.37 14.75 6.00
C GLY A 32 27.19 15.61 4.75
N THR A 33 26.05 15.53 4.08
CA THR A 33 25.73 16.29 2.85
C THR A 33 25.12 17.66 3.14
N ALA A 34 24.55 17.87 4.31
CA ALA A 34 23.93 19.14 4.72
C ALA A 34 24.74 19.91 5.75
N THR A 35 24.56 21.20 5.76
CA THR A 35 25.12 22.13 6.76
C THR A 35 24.00 22.72 7.64
N ILE A 36 24.38 23.27 8.80
CA ILE A 36 23.43 23.92 9.72
C ILE A 36 22.69 25.10 9.05
N SER A 37 23.29 25.77 8.08
CA SER A 37 22.66 26.86 7.33
C SER A 37 21.56 26.39 6.37
N GLN A 38 21.57 25.12 5.97
CA GLN A 38 20.59 24.50 5.05
C GLN A 38 19.37 23.92 5.78
N ARG A 39 19.00 24.51 6.91
CA ARG A 39 17.81 24.09 7.67
C ARG A 39 16.49 24.44 6.95
N PRO A 40 15.40 23.72 7.23
CA PRO A 40 14.08 23.94 6.60
C PRO A 40 13.61 25.39 6.61
N GLY A 41 13.83 26.12 7.70
CA GLY A 41 13.44 27.53 7.80
C GLY A 41 14.17 28.46 6.81
N THR A 42 15.42 28.15 6.46
CA THR A 42 16.17 28.88 5.42
C THR A 42 15.62 28.57 4.03
N PHE A 43 15.35 27.30 3.73
CA PHE A 43 14.72 26.88 2.48
C PHE A 43 13.37 27.56 2.26
N MET A 44 12.51 27.58 3.26
CA MET A 44 11.17 28.17 3.15
C MET A 44 11.15 29.69 2.92
N LYS A 45 12.25 30.40 3.24
CA LYS A 45 12.39 31.86 3.00
C LYS A 45 12.87 32.22 1.60
N ARG A 46 13.29 31.22 0.80
CA ARG A 46 13.81 31.48 -0.54
C ARG A 46 12.70 31.86 -1.51
N PRO A 47 12.93 32.82 -2.41
CA PRO A 47 11.95 33.25 -3.40
C PRO A 47 11.57 32.11 -4.37
N GLU A 48 12.54 31.21 -4.71
CA GLU A 48 12.28 30.07 -5.57
C GLU A 48 11.32 29.06 -4.90
N THR A 49 11.47 28.86 -3.59
CA THR A 49 10.56 28.00 -2.82
C THR A 49 9.16 28.61 -2.77
N ALA A 50 9.05 29.91 -2.55
CA ALA A 50 7.74 30.61 -2.58
C ALA A 50 7.07 30.50 -3.95
N ALA A 51 7.83 30.64 -5.04
CA ALA A 51 7.34 30.48 -6.40
C ALA A 51 6.85 29.04 -6.65
N LEU A 52 7.61 28.04 -6.18
CA LEU A 52 7.23 26.63 -6.29
C LEU A 52 5.94 26.31 -5.51
N VAL A 53 5.82 26.79 -4.28
CA VAL A 53 4.58 26.67 -3.47
C VAL A 53 3.39 27.28 -4.20
N SER A 54 3.55 28.47 -4.77
CA SER A 54 2.50 29.13 -5.56
C SER A 54 2.12 28.32 -6.81
N ALA A 55 3.11 27.75 -7.51
CA ALA A 55 2.87 26.91 -8.68
C ALA A 55 2.12 25.61 -8.31
N ILE A 56 2.47 24.97 -7.20
CA ILE A 56 1.76 23.78 -6.70
C ILE A 56 0.30 24.14 -6.39
N LYS A 57 0.06 25.25 -5.68
CA LYS A 57 -1.30 25.71 -5.35
C LYS A 57 -2.13 25.99 -6.60
N LYS A 58 -1.55 26.59 -7.63
CA LYS A 58 -2.24 26.89 -8.90
C LYS A 58 -2.63 25.65 -9.70
N ARG A 59 -1.84 24.57 -9.64
CA ARG A 59 -2.11 23.31 -10.35
C ARG A 59 -3.18 22.46 -9.68
N CYS A 60 -3.50 22.78 -8.47
CA CYS A 60 -4.46 22.03 -7.68
C CYS A 60 -5.89 22.51 -8.04
N THR A 61 -6.67 21.64 -8.68
CA THR A 61 -8.07 21.88 -9.02
C THR A 61 -8.96 21.07 -8.07
N GLY A 62 -9.68 21.74 -7.16
CA GLY A 62 -10.57 21.10 -6.21
C GLY A 62 -10.20 21.33 -4.74
N GLN A 63 -10.58 20.43 -3.86
CA GLN A 63 -10.21 20.46 -2.42
C GLN A 63 -8.72 20.18 -2.26
N CYS A 64 -7.94 21.24 -2.20
CA CYS A 64 -6.49 21.14 -2.15
C CYS A 64 -5.97 21.21 -0.72
N ILE A 65 -5.17 20.23 -0.35
CA ILE A 65 -4.37 20.26 0.86
C ILE A 65 -3.26 21.30 0.67
N ASP A 66 -3.11 22.23 1.64
CA ASP A 66 -2.00 23.18 1.60
C ASP A 66 -0.66 22.44 1.51
N PRO A 67 0.20 22.72 0.50
CA PRO A 67 1.46 22.01 0.31
C PRO A 67 2.47 22.22 1.43
N VAL A 68 2.22 23.15 2.35
CA VAL A 68 3.09 23.48 3.48
C VAL A 68 2.27 23.61 4.76
N TRP A 69 2.71 22.96 5.81
CA TRP A 69 2.14 23.07 7.15
C TRP A 69 3.24 23.13 8.21
N THR A 70 3.23 24.11 9.09
CA THR A 70 4.23 24.24 10.14
C THR A 70 3.57 24.15 11.51
N VAL A 71 4.00 23.16 12.30
CA VAL A 71 3.60 22.96 13.70
C VAL A 71 4.65 23.56 14.60
N LYS A 72 4.26 24.58 15.37
CA LYS A 72 5.09 25.25 16.37
C LYS A 72 4.46 25.03 17.75
N GLY A 73 5.21 24.48 18.68
CA GLY A 73 4.71 24.15 20.04
C GLY A 73 4.04 22.77 20.11
N GLY A 74 3.72 22.32 21.33
CA GLY A 74 3.25 20.98 21.60
C GLY A 74 4.38 19.95 21.77
N PRO A 75 4.06 18.64 21.78
CA PRO A 75 5.06 17.58 21.91
C PRO A 75 6.10 17.66 20.79
N GLN A 76 7.38 17.45 21.13
CA GLN A 76 8.49 17.52 20.16
C GLN A 76 8.29 16.55 18.97
N ALA A 77 7.60 15.43 19.21
CA ALA A 77 7.27 14.46 18.17
C ALA A 77 6.34 15.00 17.08
N GLU A 78 5.54 16.02 17.36
CA GLU A 78 4.57 16.59 16.40
C GLU A 78 5.10 17.87 15.73
N GLN A 79 6.14 18.49 16.31
CA GLN A 79 6.71 19.72 15.78
C GLN A 79 7.46 19.48 14.47
N GLY A 80 7.35 20.43 13.55
CA GLY A 80 8.10 20.40 12.29
C GLY A 80 7.45 21.21 11.17
N THR A 81 8.17 21.29 10.07
CA THR A 81 7.66 21.83 8.82
C THR A 81 7.33 20.68 7.90
N PHE A 82 6.05 20.45 7.68
CA PHE A 82 5.53 19.38 6.83
C PHE A 82 5.23 19.91 5.44
N VAL A 83 5.70 19.22 4.41
CA VAL A 83 5.57 19.69 3.03
C VAL A 83 5.19 18.55 2.08
N SER A 84 4.62 18.90 0.92
CA SER A 84 4.29 17.95 -0.14
C SER A 84 5.53 17.27 -0.71
N LYS A 85 5.38 16.08 -1.31
CA LYS A 85 6.47 15.31 -1.98
C LYS A 85 7.31 16.20 -2.91
N THR A 86 6.67 17.05 -3.71
CA THR A 86 7.37 17.95 -4.64
C THR A 86 8.34 18.89 -3.93
N LEU A 87 7.95 19.43 -2.77
CA LEU A 87 8.81 20.31 -1.98
C LEU A 87 9.92 19.53 -1.26
N VAL A 88 9.70 18.28 -0.88
CA VAL A 88 10.76 17.38 -0.36
C VAL A 88 11.86 17.19 -1.40
N ILE A 89 11.49 16.88 -2.64
CA ILE A 89 12.44 16.68 -3.74
C ILE A 89 13.21 17.98 -4.03
N ALA A 90 12.51 19.13 -4.07
CA ALA A 90 13.14 20.43 -4.26
C ALA A 90 14.10 20.81 -3.11
N TYR A 91 13.77 20.45 -1.87
CA TYR A 91 14.62 20.64 -0.72
C TYR A 91 15.90 19.80 -0.79
N ALA A 92 15.75 18.52 -1.16
CA ALA A 92 16.90 17.62 -1.33
C ALA A 92 17.85 18.12 -2.42
N MET A 93 17.31 18.57 -3.58
CA MET A 93 18.10 19.17 -4.66
C MET A 93 18.86 20.43 -4.22
N TRP A 94 18.27 21.23 -3.33
CA TRP A 94 18.93 22.41 -2.79
C TRP A 94 20.05 22.07 -1.80
N ILE A 95 19.96 20.93 -1.10
CA ILE A 95 21.02 20.49 -0.17
C ILE A 95 22.22 20.01 -0.98
N ASP A 96 22.07 18.96 -1.75
CA ASP A 96 23.13 18.29 -2.48
C ASP A 96 22.56 17.37 -3.58
N ALA A 97 23.33 17.15 -4.66
CA ALA A 97 22.91 16.34 -5.80
C ALA A 97 22.79 14.85 -5.43
N ASP A 98 23.76 14.31 -4.67
CA ASP A 98 23.74 12.90 -4.26
C ASP A 98 22.60 12.62 -3.28
N PHE A 99 22.37 13.54 -2.36
CA PHE A 99 21.24 13.46 -1.44
C PHE A 99 19.89 13.55 -2.17
N HIS A 100 19.82 14.32 -3.26
CA HIS A 100 18.64 14.39 -4.11
C HIS A 100 18.32 13.05 -4.76
N LEU A 101 19.34 12.34 -5.28
CA LEU A 101 19.18 11.02 -5.87
C LEU A 101 18.68 10.02 -4.82
N ASP A 102 19.25 10.00 -3.61
CA ASP A 102 18.78 9.13 -2.53
C ASP A 102 17.30 9.34 -2.21
N VAL A 103 16.87 10.60 -2.18
CA VAL A 103 15.47 10.93 -1.90
C VAL A 103 14.55 10.42 -3.00
N ILE A 104 14.95 10.55 -4.27
CA ILE A 104 14.19 10.01 -5.41
C ILE A 104 14.11 8.49 -5.31
N GLU A 105 15.23 7.80 -5.12
CA GLU A 105 15.29 6.33 -5.00
C GLU A 105 14.45 5.81 -3.83
N ALA A 106 14.46 6.51 -2.70
CA ALA A 106 13.63 6.16 -1.55
C ALA A 106 12.13 6.27 -1.88
N PHE A 107 11.71 7.29 -2.62
CA PHE A 107 10.33 7.42 -3.08
C PHE A 107 9.94 6.32 -4.09
N ASP A 108 10.82 6.00 -5.02
CA ASP A 108 10.58 4.96 -6.03
C ASP A 108 10.50 3.57 -5.39
N SER A 109 11.38 3.29 -4.42
CA SER A 109 11.34 2.04 -3.64
C SER A 109 10.04 1.91 -2.84
N MET A 110 9.59 3.00 -2.21
CA MET A 110 8.32 3.01 -1.48
C MET A 110 7.12 2.77 -2.42
N GLN A 111 7.13 3.35 -3.61
CA GLN A 111 6.08 3.17 -4.61
C GLN A 111 6.07 1.73 -5.14
N THR A 112 7.22 1.17 -5.46
CA THR A 112 7.37 -0.22 -5.92
C THR A 112 6.88 -1.22 -4.86
N ALA A 113 7.25 -1.01 -3.59
CA ALA A 113 6.77 -1.84 -2.49
C ALA A 113 5.24 -1.78 -2.34
N SER A 114 4.64 -0.60 -2.51
CA SER A 114 3.18 -0.44 -2.47
C SER A 114 2.48 -1.17 -3.62
N LEU A 115 3.04 -1.11 -4.83
CA LEU A 115 2.53 -1.85 -5.99
C LEU A 115 2.63 -3.36 -5.78
N GLY A 116 3.74 -3.86 -5.22
CA GLY A 116 3.91 -5.27 -4.89
C GLY A 116 2.87 -5.78 -3.90
N LEU A 117 2.59 -5.02 -2.83
CA LEU A 117 1.54 -5.36 -1.86
C LEU A 117 0.14 -5.36 -2.49
N TRP A 118 -0.13 -4.40 -3.37
CA TRP A 118 -1.39 -4.34 -4.10
C TRP A 118 -1.60 -5.57 -5.00
N GLN A 119 -0.56 -5.98 -5.73
CA GLN A 119 -0.60 -7.20 -6.54
C GLN A 119 -0.84 -8.45 -5.70
N GLN A 120 -0.19 -8.57 -4.54
CA GLN A 120 -0.41 -9.68 -3.60
C GLN A 120 -1.85 -9.70 -3.08
N LEU A 121 -2.42 -8.54 -2.75
CA LEU A 121 -3.83 -8.44 -2.35
C LEU A 121 -4.77 -8.91 -3.45
N GLN A 122 -4.55 -8.47 -4.70
CA GLN A 122 -5.37 -8.88 -5.83
C GLN A 122 -5.28 -10.40 -6.08
N ALA A 123 -4.09 -10.97 -5.97
CA ALA A 123 -3.90 -12.41 -6.08
C ALA A 123 -4.63 -13.19 -4.97
N ALA A 124 -4.57 -12.71 -3.74
CA ALA A 124 -5.28 -13.32 -2.62
C ALA A 124 -6.80 -13.26 -2.78
N ILE A 125 -7.34 -12.13 -3.23
CA ILE A 125 -8.77 -11.98 -3.53
C ILE A 125 -9.20 -12.95 -4.65
N ALA A 126 -8.41 -13.06 -5.72
CA ALA A 126 -8.70 -14.00 -6.81
C ALA A 126 -8.74 -15.45 -6.32
N GLN A 127 -7.79 -15.86 -5.46
CA GLN A 127 -7.76 -17.19 -4.86
C GLN A 127 -8.98 -17.46 -3.95
N GLU A 128 -9.41 -16.46 -3.17
CA GLU A 128 -10.60 -16.59 -2.32
C GLU A 128 -11.86 -16.79 -3.15
N VAL A 129 -12.03 -16.00 -4.22
CA VAL A 129 -13.17 -16.13 -5.12
C VAL A 129 -13.18 -17.50 -5.81
N GLU A 130 -12.02 -17.96 -6.31
CA GLU A 130 -11.89 -19.29 -6.93
C GLU A 130 -12.24 -20.40 -5.94
N SER A 131 -11.75 -20.30 -4.70
CA SER A 131 -12.07 -21.26 -3.63
C SER A 131 -13.56 -21.32 -3.34
N LYS A 132 -14.24 -20.17 -3.25
CA LYS A 132 -15.72 -20.11 -3.07
C LYS A 132 -16.47 -20.77 -4.23
N VAL A 133 -16.09 -20.47 -5.47
CA VAL A 133 -16.72 -21.07 -6.66
C VAL A 133 -16.55 -22.58 -6.62
N ARG A 134 -15.35 -23.08 -6.32
CA ARG A 134 -15.06 -24.52 -6.21
C ARG A 134 -15.88 -25.19 -5.10
N ALA A 135 -15.99 -24.57 -3.93
CA ALA A 135 -16.82 -25.08 -2.83
C ALA A 135 -18.32 -25.10 -3.18
N SER A 136 -18.81 -24.06 -3.83
CA SER A 136 -20.20 -23.98 -4.31
C SER A 136 -20.52 -25.08 -5.31
N PHE A 137 -19.62 -25.32 -6.27
CA PHE A 137 -19.76 -26.40 -7.25
C PHE A 137 -19.73 -27.78 -6.60
N GLY A 138 -18.85 -28.00 -5.64
CA GLY A 138 -18.81 -29.23 -4.82
C GLY A 138 -20.12 -29.48 -4.06
N SER A 139 -20.69 -28.44 -3.46
CA SER A 139 -22.01 -28.53 -2.78
C SER A 139 -23.14 -28.87 -3.73
N TYR A 140 -23.14 -28.28 -4.93
CA TYR A 140 -24.11 -28.62 -5.97
C TYR A 140 -24.03 -30.09 -6.39
N LEU A 141 -22.85 -30.61 -6.64
CA LEU A 141 -22.64 -32.04 -6.98
C LEU A 141 -23.08 -32.98 -5.84
N MET A 142 -22.85 -32.59 -4.59
CA MET A 142 -23.32 -33.38 -3.44
C MET A 142 -24.86 -33.42 -3.36
N LEU A 143 -25.53 -32.31 -3.66
CA LEU A 143 -27.01 -32.23 -3.70
C LEU A 143 -27.58 -33.09 -4.82
N GLU A 144 -27.00 -33.03 -6.01
CA GLU A 144 -27.41 -33.89 -7.14
C GLU A 144 -27.24 -35.37 -6.81
N ARG A 145 -26.09 -35.77 -6.29
CA ARG A 145 -25.86 -37.15 -5.82
C ARG A 145 -26.88 -37.60 -4.76
N LYS A 146 -27.26 -36.71 -3.83
CA LYS A 146 -28.27 -37.01 -2.82
C LYS A 146 -29.63 -37.31 -3.43
N LYS A 147 -30.03 -36.60 -4.48
CA LYS A 147 -31.27 -36.85 -5.23
C LYS A 147 -31.24 -38.19 -6.00
N GLU A 148 -30.10 -38.50 -6.61
CA GLU A 148 -29.91 -39.71 -7.43
C GLU A 148 -29.75 -40.97 -6.57
N LYS A 149 -29.24 -40.85 -5.34
CA LYS A 149 -28.90 -42.00 -4.49
C LYS A 149 -30.10 -42.87 -4.14
N ALA A 150 -31.24 -42.29 -3.78
CA ALA A 150 -32.43 -43.05 -3.41
C ALA A 150 -33.00 -43.89 -4.53
N PRO A 151 -33.26 -43.37 -5.76
CA PRO A 151 -33.72 -44.18 -6.86
C PRO A 151 -32.72 -45.22 -7.33
N LEU A 152 -31.41 -44.95 -7.28
CA LEU A 152 -30.38 -45.93 -7.62
C LEU A 152 -30.34 -47.09 -6.63
N LEU A 153 -30.44 -46.84 -5.33
CA LEU A 153 -30.54 -47.90 -4.30
C LEU A 153 -31.79 -48.75 -4.46
N ALA A 154 -32.94 -48.12 -4.69
CA ALA A 154 -34.17 -48.86 -4.95
C ALA A 154 -34.05 -49.74 -6.22
N ARG A 155 -33.39 -49.24 -7.25
CA ARG A 155 -33.16 -50.04 -8.46
C ARG A 155 -32.24 -51.22 -8.21
N ILE A 156 -31.15 -51.03 -7.40
CA ILE A 156 -30.23 -52.09 -7.00
C ILE A 156 -30.97 -53.18 -6.18
N GLU A 157 -31.83 -52.77 -5.23
CA GLU A 157 -32.64 -53.73 -4.44
C GLU A 157 -33.59 -54.53 -5.31
N SER A 158 -34.31 -53.88 -6.26
CA SER A 158 -35.18 -54.54 -7.22
C SER A 158 -34.45 -55.59 -8.06
N LEU A 159 -33.29 -55.20 -8.61
CA LEU A 159 -32.46 -56.12 -9.42
C LEU A 159 -31.92 -57.26 -8.57
N ASN A 160 -31.52 -57.06 -7.33
CA ASN A 160 -31.06 -58.09 -6.44
C ASN A 160 -32.20 -59.08 -6.11
N ALA A 161 -33.44 -58.59 -5.87
CA ALA A 161 -34.60 -59.43 -5.70
C ALA A 161 -34.98 -60.29 -6.91
N GLU A 162 -34.74 -59.76 -8.11
CA GLU A 162 -34.93 -60.50 -9.37
C GLU A 162 -33.86 -61.59 -9.61
N ILE A 163 -32.64 -61.33 -9.17
CA ILE A 163 -31.49 -62.27 -9.39
C ILE A 163 -31.52 -63.42 -8.35
N GLN A 164 -31.90 -63.17 -7.10
CA GLN A 164 -31.90 -64.19 -6.02
C GLN A 164 -32.73 -65.42 -6.36
N PRO A 165 -33.96 -65.34 -6.94
CA PRO A 165 -34.72 -66.58 -7.29
C PRO A 165 -34.16 -67.29 -8.49
N ALA A 166 -33.30 -66.67 -9.31
CA ALA A 166 -32.70 -67.27 -10.52
C ALA A 166 -31.38 -68.00 -10.24
N LEU A 167 -30.83 -67.90 -9.02
CA LEU A 167 -29.63 -68.65 -8.65
C LEU A 167 -30.04 -69.98 -7.99
N PRO A 168 -29.78 -71.15 -8.64
CA PRO A 168 -30.03 -72.45 -8.00
C PRO A 168 -29.11 -72.58 -6.78
N LEU A 169 -29.72 -72.84 -5.62
CA LEU A 169 -28.99 -73.25 -4.42
C LEU A 169 -28.36 -74.62 -4.65
N HIS A 170 -27.00 -74.62 -4.80
CA HIS A 170 -26.20 -75.86 -4.67
C HIS A 170 -25.71 -75.98 -3.27
#